data_05c6dc4debe5201e30c6afd7140ebfd8
#
_entry.id   05c6dc4debe5201e30c6afd7140ebfd8
#
_cell.length_a   1.000
_cell.length_b   1.000
_cell.length_c   1.000
_cell.angle_alpha   90.00
_cell.angle_beta   90.00
_cell.angle_gamma   90.00
#
_symmetry.space_group_name_H-M   'P 1'
#
loop_
_entity.id
_entity.type
_entity.pdbx_description
1 polymer ?
#
loop_
_entity_poly.entity_id
_entity_poly.type
_entity_poly.pdbx_seq_one_letter_code
_entity_poly.pdbx_strand_id
1 'polypeptide(L)'
;MTEIIQQITELYAEAFRWYDAKRARPAIHISFDPYVGINHTIRIREGEIFVRLGTICSEMPLACHKGLAYILVGKLLRKKIPAGAREVYSAYVKSPVIRERAAVNKRAKGRKVVTTSKGRAYDLDEIFESINREYFRHAIEKHVLTWSARKTYRILG
;
A
#
# COMPACT_ATOMS: atom_id res chain seq x y z
N MET A 1 17.88 -16.02 0.15
CA MET A 1 17.28 -14.74 -0.26
C MET A 1 17.54 -14.40 -1.73
N THR A 2 18.74 -14.60 -2.25
CA THR A 2 19.10 -14.34 -3.65
C THR A 2 18.27 -15.17 -4.63
N GLU A 3 18.07 -16.46 -4.37
CA GLU A 3 17.32 -17.37 -5.24
C GLU A 3 15.84 -16.97 -5.40
N ILE A 4 15.15 -16.61 -4.31
CA ILE A 4 13.75 -16.18 -4.39
C ILE A 4 13.59 -14.86 -5.17
N ILE A 5 14.54 -13.93 -5.01
CA ILE A 5 14.53 -12.67 -5.78
C ILE A 5 14.70 -12.97 -7.27
N GLN A 6 15.59 -13.90 -7.64
CA GLN A 6 15.78 -14.31 -9.03
C GLN A 6 14.49 -14.91 -9.61
N GLN A 7 13.86 -15.84 -8.89
CA GLN A 7 12.58 -16.44 -9.30
C GLN A 7 11.50 -15.38 -9.50
N ILE A 8 11.36 -14.44 -8.55
CA ILE A 8 10.40 -13.34 -8.67
C ILE A 8 10.73 -12.46 -9.90
N THR A 9 12.01 -12.14 -10.13
CA THR A 9 12.44 -11.35 -11.28
C THR A 9 12.01 -12.00 -12.59
N GLU A 10 12.14 -13.34 -12.72
CA GLU A 10 11.70 -14.06 -13.91
C GLU A 10 10.16 -13.98 -14.10
N LEU A 11 9.37 -14.03 -13.00
CA LEU A 11 7.91 -13.86 -13.09
C LEU A 11 7.52 -12.48 -13.62
N TYR A 12 8.24 -11.42 -13.20
CA TYR A 12 8.00 -10.08 -13.75
C TYR A 12 8.42 -9.97 -15.22
N ALA A 13 9.54 -10.60 -15.60
CA ALA A 13 9.98 -10.66 -17.00
C ALA A 13 8.98 -11.44 -17.89
N GLU A 14 8.41 -12.53 -17.36
CA GLU A 14 7.34 -13.28 -18.03
C GLU A 14 6.10 -12.40 -18.23
N ALA A 15 5.65 -11.70 -17.17
CA ALA A 15 4.51 -10.79 -17.24
C ALA A 15 4.74 -9.67 -18.28
N PHE A 16 5.94 -9.10 -18.33
CA PHE A 16 6.27 -8.09 -19.34
C PHE A 16 6.17 -8.65 -20.77
N ARG A 17 6.75 -9.80 -21.05
CA ARG A 17 6.65 -10.47 -22.37
C ARG A 17 5.20 -10.78 -22.75
N TRP A 18 4.40 -11.17 -21.78
CA TRP A 18 2.98 -11.46 -22.03
C TRP A 18 2.20 -10.21 -22.46
N TYR A 19 2.49 -9.04 -21.85
CA TYR A 19 1.82 -7.78 -22.18
C TYR A 19 2.36 -7.09 -23.41
N ASP A 20 3.67 -7.22 -23.68
CA ASP A 20 4.37 -6.55 -24.79
C ASP A 20 5.55 -7.39 -25.28
N ALA A 21 5.22 -8.37 -26.10
CA ALA A 21 6.22 -9.31 -26.66
C ALA A 21 7.25 -8.64 -27.59
N LYS A 22 6.93 -7.45 -28.14
CA LYS A 22 7.79 -6.72 -29.08
C LYS A 22 8.82 -5.83 -28.38
N ARG A 23 8.59 -5.53 -27.11
CA ARG A 23 9.48 -4.64 -26.36
C ARG A 23 10.70 -5.41 -25.85
N ALA A 24 11.88 -4.81 -25.99
CA ALA A 24 13.09 -5.36 -25.38
C ALA A 24 12.88 -5.56 -23.86
N ARG A 25 13.43 -6.66 -23.32
CA ARG A 25 13.33 -6.98 -21.89
C ARG A 25 14.06 -5.89 -21.09
N PRO A 26 13.35 -5.11 -20.25
CA PRO A 26 14.01 -4.15 -19.38
C PRO A 26 14.76 -4.86 -18.25
N ALA A 27 15.79 -4.24 -17.70
CA ALA A 27 16.34 -4.65 -16.42
C ALA A 27 15.30 -4.51 -15.32
N ILE A 28 15.16 -5.51 -14.45
CA ILE A 28 14.15 -5.55 -13.39
C ILE A 28 14.85 -5.73 -12.06
N HIS A 29 14.62 -4.78 -11.17
CA HIS A 29 15.16 -4.76 -9.81
C HIS A 29 14.04 -5.02 -8.81
N ILE A 30 14.17 -6.09 -8.02
CA ILE A 30 13.23 -6.47 -6.97
C ILE A 30 13.84 -6.16 -5.61
N SER A 31 13.10 -5.47 -4.75
CA SER A 31 13.47 -5.28 -3.34
C SER A 31 12.29 -5.55 -2.42
N PHE A 32 12.60 -6.00 -1.19
CA PHE A 32 11.63 -6.12 -0.11
C PHE A 32 11.83 -4.98 0.87
N ASP A 33 10.78 -4.18 1.06
CA ASP A 33 10.80 -3.01 1.93
C ASP A 33 9.94 -3.23 3.19
N PRO A 34 10.32 -2.68 4.33
CA PRO A 34 9.60 -2.83 5.59
C PRO A 34 8.35 -1.96 5.65
N TYR A 35 7.45 -2.13 4.69
CA TYR A 35 6.15 -1.48 4.72
C TYR A 35 5.32 -1.96 5.93
N VAL A 36 4.51 -1.05 6.46
CA VAL A 36 3.61 -1.35 7.59
C VAL A 36 2.53 -2.36 7.20
N GLY A 37 2.09 -2.33 5.95
CA GLY A 37 1.05 -3.22 5.42
C GLY A 37 1.46 -3.91 4.13
N ILE A 38 0.48 -4.50 3.44
CA ILE A 38 0.67 -5.17 2.16
C ILE A 38 0.71 -4.12 1.05
N ASN A 39 1.85 -3.45 0.92
CA ASN A 39 2.06 -2.41 -0.07
C ASN A 39 3.13 -2.85 -1.08
N HIS A 40 2.90 -2.47 -2.33
CA HIS A 40 3.81 -2.74 -3.43
C HIS A 40 3.88 -1.54 -4.34
N THR A 41 5.03 -1.29 -4.92
CA THR A 41 5.19 -0.26 -5.93
C THR A 41 5.96 -0.82 -7.12
N ILE A 42 5.61 -0.34 -8.32
CA ILE A 42 6.35 -0.58 -9.55
C ILE A 42 6.58 0.75 -10.24
N ARG A 43 7.79 1.00 -10.71
CA ARG A 43 8.16 2.26 -11.38
C ARG A 43 9.16 1.97 -12.50
N ILE A 44 9.12 2.79 -13.55
CA ILE A 44 10.14 2.85 -14.57
C ILE A 44 11.03 4.07 -14.27
N ARG A 45 12.33 3.86 -14.26
CA ARG A 45 13.35 4.90 -14.19
C ARG A 45 14.47 4.56 -15.18
N GLU A 46 14.83 5.48 -16.03
CA GLU A 46 15.93 5.34 -17.01
C GLU A 46 15.81 4.07 -17.86
N GLY A 47 14.58 3.64 -18.18
CA GLY A 47 14.31 2.41 -18.95
C GLY A 47 14.35 1.11 -18.14
N GLU A 48 14.73 1.16 -16.88
CA GLU A 48 14.75 0.02 -15.96
C GLU A 48 13.50 0.00 -15.06
N ILE A 49 13.15 -1.17 -14.54
CA ILE A 49 11.98 -1.39 -13.73
C ILE A 49 12.39 -1.68 -12.29
N PHE A 50 11.83 -0.91 -11.39
CA PHE A 50 12.01 -1.07 -9.94
C PHE A 50 10.71 -1.52 -9.31
N VAL A 51 10.73 -2.71 -8.71
CA VAL A 51 9.61 -3.30 -7.97
C VAL A 51 10.00 -3.36 -6.49
N ARG A 52 9.17 -2.75 -5.66
CA ARG A 52 9.34 -2.78 -4.20
C ARG A 52 8.17 -3.51 -3.58
N LEU A 53 8.43 -4.60 -2.91
CA LEU A 53 7.44 -5.46 -2.27
C LEU A 53 7.51 -5.29 -0.75
N GLY A 54 6.37 -5.40 -0.07
CA GLY A 54 6.38 -5.42 1.39
C GLY A 54 7.06 -6.68 1.92
N THR A 55 7.89 -6.55 2.97
CA THR A 55 8.56 -7.70 3.63
C THR A 55 7.59 -8.78 4.09
N ILE A 56 6.33 -8.42 4.37
CA ILE A 56 5.27 -9.39 4.70
C ILE A 56 5.02 -10.41 3.56
N CYS A 57 5.42 -10.07 2.34
CA CYS A 57 5.28 -10.90 1.15
C CYS A 57 6.53 -11.72 0.81
N SER A 58 7.59 -11.70 1.64
CA SER A 58 8.81 -12.49 1.39
C SER A 58 8.55 -13.99 1.37
N GLU A 59 7.57 -14.46 2.14
CA GLU A 59 7.14 -15.86 2.22
C GLU A 59 5.91 -16.16 1.34
N MET A 60 5.55 -15.27 0.45
CA MET A 60 4.40 -15.45 -0.43
C MET A 60 4.69 -16.56 -1.45
N PRO A 61 3.73 -17.48 -1.71
CA PRO A 61 3.89 -18.52 -2.73
C PRO A 61 4.19 -17.92 -4.11
N LEU A 62 5.02 -18.60 -4.90
CA LEU A 62 5.39 -18.12 -6.25
C LEU A 62 4.18 -17.91 -7.17
N ALA A 63 3.14 -18.74 -7.05
CA ALA A 63 1.88 -18.54 -7.78
C ALA A 63 1.22 -17.18 -7.47
N CYS A 64 1.29 -16.73 -6.21
CA CYS A 64 0.78 -15.43 -5.80
C CYS A 64 1.69 -14.29 -6.28
N HIS A 65 3.04 -14.50 -6.25
CA HIS A 65 4.00 -13.56 -6.86
C HIS A 65 3.75 -13.42 -8.36
N LYS A 66 3.44 -14.50 -9.07
CA LYS A 66 3.06 -14.48 -10.48
C LYS A 66 1.81 -13.62 -10.68
N GLY A 67 0.75 -13.86 -9.91
CA GLY A 67 -0.47 -13.03 -9.95
C GLY A 67 -0.18 -11.55 -9.71
N LEU A 68 0.63 -11.23 -8.71
CA LEU A 68 1.04 -9.86 -8.39
C LEU A 68 1.85 -9.22 -9.53
N ALA A 69 2.76 -9.96 -10.17
CA ALA A 69 3.54 -9.49 -11.31
C ALA A 69 2.62 -9.06 -12.46
N TYR A 70 1.66 -9.90 -12.85
CA TYR A 70 0.67 -9.54 -13.87
C TYR A 70 -0.17 -8.31 -13.49
N ILE A 71 -0.55 -8.18 -12.21
CA ILE A 71 -1.30 -7.01 -11.73
C ILE A 71 -0.46 -5.74 -11.84
N LEU A 72 0.77 -5.74 -11.35
CA LEU A 72 1.62 -4.55 -11.31
C LEU A 72 2.08 -4.13 -12.70
N VAL A 73 2.52 -5.08 -13.52
CA VAL A 73 2.93 -4.83 -14.91
C VAL A 73 1.75 -4.36 -15.75
N GLY A 74 0.57 -4.99 -15.59
CA GLY A 74 -0.64 -4.57 -16.29
C GLY A 74 -1.04 -3.13 -15.94
N LYS A 75 -0.96 -2.73 -14.66
CA LYS A 75 -1.19 -1.36 -14.24
C LYS A 75 -0.14 -0.40 -14.82
N LEU A 76 1.14 -0.77 -14.78
CA LEU A 76 2.23 0.04 -15.31
C LEU A 76 2.07 0.34 -16.80
N LEU A 77 1.69 -0.68 -17.58
CA LEU A 77 1.49 -0.60 -19.03
C LEU A 77 0.06 -0.19 -19.44
N ARG A 78 -0.82 0.08 -18.47
CA ARG A 78 -2.24 0.42 -18.68
C ARG A 78 -2.98 -0.65 -19.51
N LYS A 79 -2.70 -1.93 -19.24
CA LYS A 79 -3.29 -3.09 -19.92
C LYS A 79 -4.31 -3.78 -19.02
N LYS A 80 -5.23 -4.54 -19.64
CA LYS A 80 -6.23 -5.34 -18.93
C LYS A 80 -5.54 -6.45 -18.12
N ILE A 81 -5.83 -6.52 -16.84
CA ILE A 81 -5.27 -7.52 -15.93
C ILE A 81 -6.10 -8.80 -16.03
N PRO A 82 -5.46 -9.99 -16.19
CA PRO A 82 -6.16 -11.27 -16.20
C PRO A 82 -6.94 -11.51 -14.91
N ALA A 83 -8.17 -12.03 -15.01
CA ALA A 83 -9.02 -12.29 -13.85
C ALA A 83 -8.35 -13.26 -12.86
N GLY A 84 -7.79 -14.36 -13.33
CA GLY A 84 -7.11 -15.34 -12.49
C GLY A 84 -5.93 -14.78 -11.71
N ALA A 85 -5.19 -13.80 -12.26
CA ALA A 85 -4.11 -13.13 -11.54
C ALA A 85 -4.63 -12.35 -10.32
N ARG A 86 -5.79 -11.70 -10.47
CA ARG A 86 -6.44 -10.99 -9.34
C ARG A 86 -6.98 -11.94 -8.30
N GLU A 87 -7.58 -13.05 -8.71
CA GLU A 87 -8.18 -14.06 -7.82
C GLU A 87 -7.11 -14.67 -6.92
N VAL A 88 -6.03 -15.20 -7.51
CA VAL A 88 -4.94 -15.85 -6.78
C VAL A 88 -4.30 -14.88 -5.76
N TYR A 89 -3.97 -13.66 -6.20
CA TYR A 89 -3.38 -12.66 -5.30
C TYR A 89 -4.37 -12.20 -4.22
N SER A 90 -5.65 -11.98 -4.58
CA SER A 90 -6.69 -11.56 -3.63
C SER A 90 -6.96 -12.62 -2.55
N ALA A 91 -6.99 -13.90 -2.93
CA ALA A 91 -7.15 -15.00 -1.99
C ALA A 91 -6.03 -15.02 -0.94
N TYR A 92 -4.77 -14.82 -1.37
CA TYR A 92 -3.63 -14.73 -0.45
C TYR A 92 -3.75 -13.55 0.52
N VAL A 93 -4.01 -12.34 0.00
CA VAL A 93 -4.10 -11.12 0.81
C VAL A 93 -5.25 -11.16 1.80
N LYS A 94 -6.36 -11.81 1.44
CA LYS A 94 -7.54 -11.96 2.29
C LYS A 94 -7.41 -13.09 3.31
N SER A 95 -6.37 -13.93 3.21
CA SER A 95 -6.19 -15.03 4.16
C SER A 95 -6.06 -14.53 5.59
N PRO A 96 -6.62 -15.23 6.58
CA PRO A 96 -6.59 -14.81 7.98
C PRO A 96 -5.17 -14.57 8.48
N VAL A 97 -4.23 -15.46 8.12
CA VAL A 97 -2.81 -15.39 8.53
C VAL A 97 -2.15 -14.09 8.06
N ILE A 98 -2.34 -13.72 6.80
CA ILE A 98 -1.73 -12.49 6.25
C ILE A 98 -2.39 -11.24 6.83
N ARG A 99 -3.70 -11.26 7.04
CA ARG A 99 -4.41 -10.15 7.68
C ARG A 99 -3.95 -9.93 9.11
N GLU A 100 -3.74 -11.00 9.86
CA GLU A 100 -3.23 -10.93 11.22
C GLU A 100 -1.78 -10.40 11.25
N ARG A 101 -0.87 -10.94 10.41
CA ARG A 101 0.50 -10.43 10.27
C ARG A 101 0.52 -8.94 9.91
N ALA A 102 -0.34 -8.49 9.00
CA ALA A 102 -0.47 -7.08 8.64
C ALA A 102 -0.98 -6.23 9.81
N ALA A 103 -1.91 -6.74 10.60
CA ALA A 103 -2.43 -6.06 11.78
C ALA A 103 -1.35 -5.93 12.88
N VAL A 104 -0.57 -6.99 13.12
CA VAL A 104 0.57 -6.98 14.06
C VAL A 104 1.61 -5.95 13.62
N ASN A 105 2.02 -5.96 12.34
CA ASN A 105 2.96 -4.98 11.80
C ASN A 105 2.44 -3.54 11.94
N LYS A 106 1.14 -3.33 11.70
CA LYS A 106 0.51 -2.02 11.85
C LYS A 106 0.52 -1.56 13.30
N ARG A 107 0.30 -2.47 14.27
CA ARG A 107 0.37 -2.15 15.70
C ARG A 107 1.80 -1.83 16.15
N ALA A 108 2.79 -2.60 15.66
CA ALA A 108 4.19 -2.45 16.05
C ALA A 108 4.89 -1.24 15.39
N LYS A 109 4.58 -0.96 14.12
CA LYS A 109 5.26 0.07 13.31
C LYS A 109 4.35 1.23 12.94
N GLY A 110 3.04 1.10 13.13
CA GLY A 110 2.07 2.16 12.86
C GLY A 110 2.34 3.34 13.78
N ARG A 111 2.63 4.49 13.22
CA ARG A 111 2.70 5.73 13.99
C ARG A 111 1.30 6.06 14.50
N LYS A 112 0.99 5.68 15.74
CA LYS A 112 -0.01 6.42 16.51
C LYS A 112 0.63 7.76 16.86
N VAL A 113 0.43 8.75 16.02
CA VAL A 113 0.63 10.13 16.45
C VAL A 113 -0.63 10.44 17.27
N VAL A 114 -0.58 10.16 18.57
CA VAL A 114 -1.56 10.69 19.51
C VAL A 114 -1.19 12.15 19.69
N THR A 115 -1.73 13.00 18.83
CA THR A 115 -1.74 14.43 19.05
C THR A 115 -2.97 14.73 19.89
N THR A 116 -2.82 15.58 20.88
CA THR A 116 -3.95 16.05 21.71
C THR A 116 -4.84 16.96 20.87
N SER A 117 -6.12 17.08 21.24
CA SER A 117 -7.04 18.10 20.69
C SER A 117 -6.56 19.53 20.98
N LYS A 118 -5.75 19.70 22.04
CA LYS A 118 -5.22 20.99 22.49
C LYS A 118 -4.07 21.47 21.57
N GLY A 119 -4.32 22.55 20.84
CA GLY A 119 -3.34 23.29 20.06
C GLY A 119 -2.72 24.44 20.86
N ARG A 120 -1.89 25.25 20.19
CA ARG A 120 -1.27 26.45 20.82
C ARG A 120 -2.28 27.57 21.07
N ALA A 121 -3.29 27.72 20.23
CA ALA A 121 -4.27 28.80 20.27
C ALA A 121 -5.72 28.28 20.43
N TYR A 122 -6.01 27.05 20.02
CA TYR A 122 -7.35 26.51 20.00
C TYR A 122 -7.35 25.07 20.49
N ASP A 123 -8.49 24.66 21.14
CA ASP A 123 -8.81 23.28 21.44
C ASP A 123 -9.87 22.78 20.44
N LEU A 124 -9.54 21.71 19.68
CA LEU A 124 -10.45 21.14 18.69
C LEU A 124 -11.70 20.55 19.34
N ASP A 125 -11.60 20.08 20.59
CA ASP A 125 -12.74 19.54 21.31
C ASP A 125 -13.76 20.63 21.65
N GLU A 126 -13.30 21.80 22.09
CA GLU A 126 -14.17 22.95 22.37
C GLU A 126 -14.83 23.46 21.09
N ILE A 127 -14.08 23.56 20.00
CA ILE A 127 -14.62 23.96 18.69
C ILE A 127 -15.67 22.97 18.21
N PHE A 128 -15.38 21.66 18.30
CA PHE A 128 -16.34 20.62 17.92
C PHE A 128 -17.63 20.71 18.72
N GLU A 129 -17.56 20.84 20.04
CA GLU A 129 -18.74 20.93 20.92
C GLU A 129 -19.57 22.18 20.60
N SER A 130 -18.92 23.30 20.34
CA SER A 130 -19.61 24.53 19.95
C SER A 130 -20.38 24.36 18.63
N ILE A 131 -19.71 23.83 17.60
CA ILE A 131 -20.32 23.60 16.28
C ILE A 131 -21.43 22.54 16.37
N ASN A 132 -21.18 21.44 17.08
CA ASN A 132 -22.16 20.37 17.23
C ASN A 132 -23.43 20.85 17.93
N ARG A 133 -23.28 21.68 18.95
CA ARG A 133 -24.41 22.29 19.67
C ARG A 133 -25.16 23.27 18.77
N GLU A 134 -24.44 24.16 18.10
CA GLU A 134 -25.05 25.27 17.33
C GLU A 134 -25.74 24.81 16.06
N TYR A 135 -25.10 23.91 15.28
CA TYR A 135 -25.57 23.54 13.95
C TYR A 135 -26.18 22.13 13.90
N PHE A 136 -25.82 21.25 14.81
CA PHE A 136 -26.21 19.84 14.75
C PHE A 136 -27.02 19.37 15.98
N ARG A 137 -27.34 20.26 16.91
CA ARG A 137 -28.13 19.94 18.12
C ARG A 137 -27.59 18.72 18.89
N HIS A 138 -26.27 18.57 18.97
CA HIS A 138 -25.56 17.43 19.53
C HIS A 138 -25.80 16.09 18.82
N ALA A 139 -26.24 16.10 17.57
CA ALA A 139 -26.53 14.88 16.83
C ALA A 139 -25.26 14.16 16.30
N ILE A 140 -24.10 14.82 16.26
CA ILE A 140 -22.86 14.22 15.78
C ILE A 140 -22.11 13.58 16.94
N GLU A 141 -21.82 12.28 16.80
CA GLU A 141 -20.98 11.54 17.74
C GLU A 141 -19.54 12.04 17.68
N LYS A 142 -18.94 12.24 18.85
CA LYS A 142 -17.57 12.77 18.95
C LYS A 142 -16.55 11.71 18.56
N HIS A 143 -15.74 12.04 17.57
CA HIS A 143 -14.55 11.29 17.19
C HIS A 143 -13.29 11.86 17.84
N VAL A 144 -12.19 11.09 17.81
CA VAL A 144 -10.89 11.58 18.29
C VAL A 144 -10.36 12.65 17.34
N LEU A 145 -10.30 13.89 17.84
CA LEU A 145 -9.77 15.04 17.08
C LEU A 145 -8.31 15.27 17.46
N THR A 146 -7.48 15.49 16.46
CA THR A 146 -6.04 15.69 16.66
C THR A 146 -5.47 16.73 15.69
N TRP A 147 -4.51 17.50 16.18
CA TRP A 147 -3.74 18.40 15.31
C TRP A 147 -2.74 17.62 14.47
N SER A 148 -2.44 18.13 13.25
CA SER A 148 -1.37 17.60 12.45
C SER A 148 -0.02 17.90 13.10
N ALA A 149 0.85 16.90 13.28
CA ALA A 149 2.19 17.08 13.79
C ALA A 149 3.10 17.89 12.86
N ARG A 150 2.71 18.06 11.59
CA ARG A 150 3.45 18.83 10.57
C ARG A 150 2.52 19.84 9.92
N LYS A 151 3.02 21.06 9.70
CA LYS A 151 2.32 22.00 8.83
C LYS A 151 2.20 21.38 7.43
N THR A 152 0.99 21.21 6.96
CA THR A 152 0.73 20.81 5.58
C THR A 152 0.19 22.01 4.82
N TYR A 153 0.77 22.27 3.67
CA TYR A 153 0.28 23.31 2.74
C TYR A 153 -0.73 22.74 1.74
N ARG A 154 -1.11 21.45 1.91
CA ARG A 154 -2.13 20.82 1.09
C ARG A 154 -3.49 21.10 1.69
N ILE A 155 -4.35 21.74 0.91
CA ILE A 155 -5.78 21.82 1.20
C ILE A 155 -6.32 20.42 0.93
N LEU A 156 -6.77 19.74 1.99
CA LEU A 156 -7.51 18.49 1.88
C LEU A 156 -8.96 18.90 1.66
N GLY A 157 -9.39 18.89 0.39
CA GLY A 157 -10.78 19.01 0.04
C GLY A 157 -11.42 17.66 -0.04
#